data_06e8acac6405f0c05cbb5f6de9dd364e
#
_entry.id   06e8acac6405f0c05cbb5f6de9dd364e
#
_cell.length_a   1.000
_cell.length_b   1.000
_cell.length_c   1.000
_cell.angle_alpha   90.00
_cell.angle_beta   90.00
_cell.angle_gamma   90.00
#
_symmetry.space_group_name_H-M   'P 1'
#
loop_
_entity.id
_entity.type
_entity.pdbx_description
1 polymer ?
#
loop_
_entity_poly.entity_id
_entity_poly.type
_entity_poly.pdbx_seq_one_letter_code
_entity_poly.pdbx_strand_id
1 'polypeptide(L)'
;MMTRKLLSFFALALFLGAVGPLAAADIRFELGFGWTLVGPFMNASYVNQYQPTLTPPDRFVASAADQTVHFKAKATYGMNGFFNVLFTENVGLQVLADYHRPGLGGSNAPYDIEMQFLAFNDLPETYARSIDWANSAGNLTETMFSLNALARFRVADNLSLSVSAGPSLFHFEGKAGHIGYTYFNLALVNNVYELTGGTYRMVVAFGPQTKYGMNLGIEAAYEAFRHVILALDLRWFGAAKAAMPLHIVEDPIITVPIDQIEQTIGLGSLNVNPSCIRAGLAIRFVF
;
A
#
# COMPACT_ATOMS: atom_id res chain seq x y z
N MET A 1 -25.06 -3.17 -13.91
CA MET A 1 -25.22 -3.94 -12.65
C MET A 1 -25.52 -5.42 -12.88
N MET A 2 -25.97 -5.82 -14.06
CA MET A 2 -26.33 -7.21 -14.44
C MET A 2 -25.10 -8.12 -14.73
N THR A 3 -24.00 -7.60 -15.21
CA THR A 3 -22.80 -8.36 -15.61
C THR A 3 -22.02 -8.98 -14.44
N ARG A 4 -22.02 -8.37 -13.24
CA ARG A 4 -21.33 -8.94 -12.07
C ARG A 4 -21.99 -10.17 -11.48
N LYS A 5 -23.32 -10.23 -11.51
CA LYS A 5 -24.10 -11.39 -11.02
C LYS A 5 -23.96 -12.59 -11.97
N LEU A 6 -23.80 -12.34 -13.28
CA LEU A 6 -23.60 -13.40 -14.26
C LEU A 6 -22.24 -14.09 -14.11
N LEU A 7 -21.16 -13.32 -13.87
CA LEU A 7 -19.81 -13.89 -13.66
C LEU A 7 -19.75 -14.77 -12.41
N SER A 8 -20.39 -14.32 -11.31
CA SER A 8 -20.45 -15.10 -10.06
C SER A 8 -21.26 -16.38 -10.23
N PHE A 9 -22.32 -16.34 -11.03
CA PHE A 9 -23.16 -17.52 -11.33
C PHE A 9 -22.44 -18.51 -12.23
N PHE A 10 -21.66 -18.03 -13.22
CA PHE A 10 -20.86 -18.86 -14.10
C PHE A 10 -19.70 -19.55 -13.34
N ALA A 11 -19.03 -18.83 -12.44
CA ALA A 11 -17.98 -19.40 -11.59
C ALA A 11 -18.53 -20.46 -10.64
N LEU A 12 -19.70 -20.23 -10.05
CA LEU A 12 -20.39 -21.20 -9.19
C LEU A 12 -20.91 -22.40 -9.98
N ALA A 13 -21.44 -22.20 -11.17
CA ALA A 13 -21.94 -23.27 -12.04
C ALA A 13 -20.81 -24.13 -12.60
N LEU A 14 -19.65 -23.55 -12.96
CA LEU A 14 -18.45 -24.29 -13.32
C LEU A 14 -17.91 -25.10 -12.12
N PHE A 15 -17.96 -24.56 -10.92
CA PHE A 15 -17.57 -25.23 -9.69
C PHE A 15 -18.50 -26.40 -9.34
N LEU A 16 -19.81 -26.20 -9.42
CA LEU A 16 -20.81 -27.23 -9.15
C LEU A 16 -20.88 -28.29 -10.25
N GLY A 17 -20.63 -27.93 -11.50
CA GLY A 17 -20.57 -28.89 -12.62
C GLY A 17 -19.31 -29.77 -12.64
N ALA A 18 -18.22 -29.31 -12.03
CA ALA A 18 -16.98 -30.10 -11.87
C ALA A 18 -17.06 -31.08 -10.66
N VAL A 19 -17.98 -30.88 -9.74
CA VAL A 19 -18.27 -31.80 -8.63
C VAL A 19 -19.26 -32.85 -9.14
N GLY A 20 -18.82 -33.70 -10.07
CA GLY A 20 -19.47 -34.97 -10.37
C GLY A 20 -19.60 -35.82 -9.10
N PRO A 21 -20.38 -36.91 -9.09
CA PRO A 21 -20.65 -37.69 -7.88
C PRO A 21 -19.35 -38.01 -7.16
N LEU A 22 -19.22 -37.53 -5.92
CA LEU A 22 -18.13 -37.81 -4.98
C LEU A 22 -18.19 -39.32 -4.59
N ALA A 23 -17.91 -40.20 -5.56
CA ALA A 23 -17.68 -41.57 -5.29
C ALA A 23 -16.27 -41.71 -4.72
N ALA A 24 -16.16 -41.95 -3.40
CA ALA A 24 -14.94 -42.33 -2.65
C ALA A 24 -13.67 -41.63 -3.16
N ALA A 25 -13.67 -40.27 -3.10
CA ALA A 25 -12.54 -39.48 -3.54
C ALA A 25 -11.42 -39.65 -2.51
N ASP A 26 -10.26 -40.09 -2.96
CA ASP A 26 -9.02 -39.98 -2.15
C ASP A 26 -8.73 -38.50 -1.93
N ILE A 27 -9.24 -37.96 -0.81
CA ILE A 27 -8.98 -36.57 -0.44
C ILE A 27 -7.49 -36.45 -0.16
N ARG A 28 -6.84 -35.52 -0.89
CA ARG A 28 -5.42 -35.24 -0.78
C ARG A 28 -5.19 -33.89 -0.16
N PHE A 29 -4.29 -33.85 0.82
CA PHE A 29 -3.89 -32.61 1.49
C PHE A 29 -2.48 -32.22 1.06
N GLU A 30 -2.29 -30.92 0.88
CA GLU A 30 -1.00 -30.36 0.52
C GLU A 30 -0.74 -29.10 1.35
N LEU A 31 0.47 -28.99 1.90
CA LEU A 31 0.94 -27.80 2.63
C LEU A 31 2.15 -27.23 1.93
N GLY A 32 2.14 -25.94 1.64
CA GLY A 32 3.23 -25.30 0.93
C GLY A 32 3.66 -23.98 1.58
N PHE A 33 4.94 -23.66 1.39
CA PHE A 33 5.58 -22.42 1.80
C PHE A 33 6.46 -21.91 0.66
N GLY A 34 6.51 -20.59 0.50
CA GLY A 34 7.28 -20.00 -0.57
C GLY A 34 7.79 -18.60 -0.30
N TRP A 35 8.73 -18.21 -1.14
CA TRP A 35 9.22 -16.84 -1.26
C TRP A 35 8.59 -16.20 -2.48
N THR A 36 8.31 -14.91 -2.37
CA THR A 36 7.61 -14.16 -3.41
C THR A 36 8.34 -12.88 -3.75
N LEU A 37 8.28 -12.50 -5.02
CA LEU A 37 8.60 -11.17 -5.51
C LEU A 37 7.28 -10.46 -5.82
N VAL A 38 7.06 -9.32 -5.19
CA VAL A 38 5.79 -8.57 -5.28
C VAL A 38 6.03 -7.25 -5.95
N GLY A 39 5.27 -6.97 -7.00
CA GLY A 39 5.18 -5.67 -7.69
C GLY A 39 3.87 -4.96 -7.30
N PRO A 40 3.87 -4.09 -6.29
CA PRO A 40 2.68 -3.38 -5.87
C PRO A 40 2.30 -2.29 -6.87
N PHE A 41 0.98 -2.04 -7.03
CA PHE A 41 0.46 -0.98 -7.89
C PHE A 41 0.19 0.33 -7.14
N MET A 42 0.69 0.43 -5.92
CA MET A 42 0.50 1.61 -5.10
C MET A 42 1.24 2.81 -5.68
N ASN A 43 0.47 3.82 -6.06
CA ASN A 43 0.90 5.17 -6.35
C ASN A 43 -0.12 6.09 -5.68
N ALA A 44 0.30 6.83 -4.67
CA ALA A 44 -0.59 7.62 -3.84
C ALA A 44 0.00 8.99 -3.55
N SER A 45 -0.86 9.98 -3.38
CA SER A 45 -0.47 11.32 -2.99
C SER A 45 -1.47 11.91 -2.01
N TYR A 46 -1.01 12.82 -1.19
CA TYR A 46 -1.86 13.69 -0.39
C TYR A 46 -1.33 15.11 -0.43
N VAL A 47 -2.21 16.06 -0.17
CA VAL A 47 -1.85 17.48 -0.05
C VAL A 47 -1.81 17.80 1.44
N ASN A 48 -0.70 18.34 1.87
CA ASN A 48 -0.55 18.91 3.20
C ASN A 48 -0.75 20.42 3.09
N GLN A 49 -1.88 20.89 3.62
CA GLN A 49 -2.20 22.33 3.64
C GLN A 49 -1.75 22.89 4.97
N TYR A 50 -0.62 23.54 4.96
CA TYR A 50 -0.11 24.23 6.13
C TYR A 50 -0.54 25.71 6.08
N GLN A 51 -1.45 26.07 6.97
CA GLN A 51 -1.78 27.46 7.26
C GLN A 51 -1.19 27.81 8.64
N PRO A 52 0.06 28.25 8.71
CA PRO A 52 0.62 28.67 9.97
C PRO A 52 -0.17 29.89 10.42
N THR A 53 -0.94 29.75 11.48
CA THR A 53 -1.36 30.87 12.30
C THR A 53 -0.11 31.38 13.03
N LEU A 54 0.75 32.04 12.29
CA LEU A 54 1.79 32.82 12.91
C LEU A 54 1.08 33.93 13.67
N THR A 55 1.04 33.82 14.97
CA THR A 55 0.78 34.96 15.85
C THR A 55 2.09 35.75 15.86
N PRO A 56 2.24 36.75 15.03
CA PRO A 56 3.50 37.48 14.97
C PRO A 56 3.53 38.55 16.03
N PRO A 57 4.70 38.92 16.46
CA PRO A 57 4.87 40.27 16.89
C PRO A 57 4.67 41.16 15.66
N ASP A 58 3.50 41.72 15.55
CA ASP A 58 3.14 42.98 14.89
C ASP A 58 3.21 43.19 13.36
N ARG A 59 3.63 42.19 12.50
CA ARG A 59 3.83 42.54 11.08
C ARG A 59 3.45 41.51 10.01
N PHE A 60 2.95 40.34 10.37
CA PHE A 60 2.48 39.36 9.41
C PHE A 60 0.98 39.48 9.11
N VAL A 61 0.61 39.41 7.84
CA VAL A 61 -0.80 39.55 7.43
C VAL A 61 -1.40 38.22 6.96
N ALA A 62 -0.66 37.40 6.22
CA ALA A 62 -1.11 36.08 5.80
C ALA A 62 0.06 35.20 5.33
N SER A 63 -0.10 33.89 5.47
CA SER A 63 0.76 32.91 4.81
C SER A 63 -0.07 31.71 4.38
N ALA A 64 0.16 31.20 3.19
CA ALA A 64 -0.42 29.98 2.70
C ALA A 64 0.66 29.10 2.09
N ALA A 65 0.54 27.79 2.27
CA ALA A 65 1.48 26.87 1.70
C ALA A 65 0.85 25.50 1.51
N ASP A 66 0.92 25.00 0.28
CA ASP A 66 0.44 23.69 -0.10
C ASP A 66 1.61 22.79 -0.47
N GLN A 67 1.73 21.64 0.20
CA GLN A 67 2.73 20.63 -0.12
C GLN A 67 2.07 19.37 -0.65
N THR A 68 2.36 18.98 -1.88
CA THR A 68 1.93 17.70 -2.41
C THR A 68 3.02 16.65 -2.18
N VAL A 69 2.66 15.63 -1.41
CA VAL A 69 3.54 14.50 -1.09
C VAL A 69 3.13 13.29 -1.90
N HIS A 70 4.06 12.73 -2.66
CA HIS A 70 3.85 11.54 -3.49
C HIS A 70 4.55 10.34 -2.89
N PHE A 71 3.88 9.17 -2.93
CA PHE A 71 4.44 7.88 -2.55
C PHE A 71 4.21 6.86 -3.65
N LYS A 72 5.25 6.07 -3.93
CA LYS A 72 5.20 4.90 -4.79
C LYS A 72 5.78 3.73 -4.04
N ALA A 73 5.05 2.61 -4.02
CA ALA A 73 5.58 1.38 -3.44
C ALA A 73 6.59 0.75 -4.40
N LYS A 74 7.70 0.27 -3.83
CA LYS A 74 8.79 -0.40 -4.56
C LYS A 74 8.51 -1.91 -4.60
N ALA A 75 8.99 -2.58 -5.64
CA ALA A 75 9.00 -4.03 -5.66
C ALA A 75 9.74 -4.57 -4.43
N THR A 76 9.22 -5.64 -3.85
CA THR A 76 9.72 -6.21 -2.60
C THR A 76 9.65 -7.72 -2.60
N TYR A 77 10.43 -8.33 -1.71
CA TYR A 77 10.29 -9.73 -1.39
C TYR A 77 9.24 -9.93 -0.31
N GLY A 78 8.58 -11.10 -0.35
CA GLY A 78 7.59 -11.52 0.63
C GLY A 78 7.66 -13.02 0.86
N MET A 79 6.73 -13.49 1.65
CA MET A 79 6.55 -14.91 1.97
C MET A 79 5.09 -15.28 1.77
N ASN A 80 4.85 -16.54 1.39
CA ASN A 80 3.52 -17.09 1.38
C ASN A 80 3.48 -18.48 2.05
N GLY A 81 2.30 -18.82 2.55
CA GLY A 81 1.96 -20.16 2.99
C GLY A 81 0.59 -20.53 2.43
N PHE A 82 0.41 -21.78 2.04
CA PHE A 82 -0.88 -22.23 1.54
C PHE A 82 -1.17 -23.67 1.92
N PHE A 83 -2.46 -23.96 2.00
CA PHE A 83 -2.99 -25.28 2.26
C PHE A 83 -4.01 -25.61 1.19
N ASN A 84 -3.82 -26.73 0.50
CA ASN A 84 -4.73 -27.24 -0.53
C ASN A 84 -5.46 -28.48 -0.02
N VAL A 85 -6.75 -28.55 -0.31
CA VAL A 85 -7.59 -29.73 -0.16
C VAL A 85 -8.08 -30.12 -1.54
N LEU A 86 -7.59 -31.21 -2.07
CA LEU A 86 -8.02 -31.75 -3.36
C LEU A 86 -9.11 -32.79 -3.13
N PHE A 87 -10.26 -32.60 -3.71
CA PHE A 87 -11.39 -33.52 -3.68
C PHE A 87 -11.29 -34.56 -4.78
N THR A 88 -10.59 -34.22 -5.85
CA THR A 88 -10.21 -35.11 -6.96
C THR A 88 -8.78 -34.75 -7.37
N GLU A 89 -8.19 -35.51 -8.28
CA GLU A 89 -6.85 -35.18 -8.83
C GLU A 89 -6.81 -33.76 -9.44
N ASN A 90 -7.96 -33.24 -9.88
CA ASN A 90 -8.07 -32.03 -10.70
C ASN A 90 -8.73 -30.85 -10.02
N VAL A 91 -9.49 -31.06 -8.94
CA VAL A 91 -10.31 -29.99 -8.34
C VAL A 91 -10.15 -29.97 -6.83
N GLY A 92 -10.02 -28.76 -6.28
CA GLY A 92 -9.87 -28.56 -4.85
C GLY A 92 -10.12 -27.14 -4.40
N LEU A 93 -9.78 -26.92 -3.15
CA LEU A 93 -9.75 -25.61 -2.51
C LEU A 93 -8.34 -25.28 -2.04
N GLN A 94 -7.99 -24.02 -2.05
CA GLN A 94 -6.74 -23.49 -1.53
C GLN A 94 -7.03 -22.37 -0.54
N VAL A 95 -6.48 -22.49 0.66
CA VAL A 95 -6.32 -21.36 1.60
C VAL A 95 -4.92 -20.83 1.41
N LEU A 96 -4.77 -19.54 1.23
CA LEU A 96 -3.51 -18.87 0.95
C LEU A 96 -3.35 -17.67 1.89
N ALA A 97 -2.15 -17.54 2.47
CA ALA A 97 -1.73 -16.38 3.23
C ALA A 97 -0.45 -15.80 2.60
N ASP A 98 -0.44 -14.51 2.36
CA ASP A 98 0.69 -13.77 1.83
C ASP A 98 1.07 -12.63 2.77
N TYR A 99 2.37 -12.40 2.91
CA TYR A 99 2.92 -11.29 3.68
C TYR A 99 4.06 -10.62 2.92
N HIS A 100 4.02 -9.32 2.80
CA HIS A 100 5.12 -8.54 2.24
C HIS A 100 5.15 -7.11 2.82
N ARG A 101 6.33 -6.48 2.69
CA ARG A 101 6.57 -5.15 3.23
C ARG A 101 7.31 -4.28 2.22
N PRO A 102 6.60 -3.69 1.24
CA PRO A 102 7.23 -2.80 0.28
C PRO A 102 7.70 -1.51 0.95
N GLY A 103 8.90 -1.08 0.56
CA GLY A 103 9.37 0.26 0.85
C GLY A 103 8.56 1.28 0.06
N LEU A 104 8.23 2.40 0.68
CA LEU A 104 7.64 3.57 0.05
C LEU A 104 8.74 4.56 -0.29
N GLY A 105 8.68 5.13 -1.47
CA GLY A 105 9.55 6.24 -1.87
C GLY A 105 8.77 7.16 -2.79
N GLY A 106 9.14 8.42 -2.82
CA GLY A 106 8.48 9.38 -3.69
C GLY A 106 9.21 10.70 -3.73
N SER A 107 8.88 11.51 -4.71
CA SER A 107 9.29 12.90 -4.80
C SER A 107 8.20 13.78 -4.21
N ASN A 108 8.60 14.81 -3.49
CA ASN A 108 7.69 15.87 -3.10
C ASN A 108 7.68 16.94 -4.18
N ALA A 109 6.52 17.51 -4.45
CA ALA A 109 6.45 18.71 -5.26
C ALA A 109 7.16 19.87 -4.51
N PRO A 110 7.71 20.85 -5.24
CA PRO A 110 8.19 22.06 -4.61
C PRO A 110 7.10 22.68 -3.72
N TYR A 111 7.53 23.29 -2.65
CA TYR A 111 6.66 23.90 -1.68
C TYR A 111 6.63 25.42 -1.94
N ASP A 112 5.51 25.91 -2.41
CA ASP A 112 5.36 27.32 -2.72
C ASP A 112 4.86 28.06 -1.48
N ILE A 113 5.68 29.01 -1.01
CA ILE A 113 5.37 29.84 0.13
C ILE A 113 5.06 31.24 -0.38
N GLU A 114 3.92 31.74 0.03
CA GLU A 114 3.56 33.15 -0.13
C GLU A 114 3.26 33.74 1.24
N MET A 115 3.99 34.76 1.62
CA MET A 115 3.80 35.49 2.87
C MET A 115 3.60 36.97 2.58
N GLN A 116 2.59 37.57 3.20
CA GLN A 116 2.37 39.00 3.20
C GLN A 116 2.79 39.54 4.56
N PHE A 117 3.52 40.62 4.55
CA PHE A 117 3.97 41.30 5.76
C PHE A 117 3.92 42.81 5.58
N LEU A 118 3.89 43.56 6.69
CA LEU A 118 4.02 44.99 6.65
C LEU A 118 5.50 45.38 6.71
N ALA A 119 5.98 46.06 5.69
CA ALA A 119 7.32 46.62 5.67
C ALA A 119 7.50 47.74 6.72
N PHE A 120 8.71 48.24 6.89
CA PHE A 120 9.00 49.32 7.86
C PHE A 120 8.25 50.62 7.62
N ASN A 121 7.75 50.82 6.42
CA ASN A 121 6.92 51.95 6.02
C ASN A 121 5.41 51.67 6.11
N ASP A 122 5.02 50.60 6.79
CA ASP A 122 3.64 50.12 6.90
C ASP A 122 2.96 49.78 5.56
N LEU A 123 3.72 49.61 4.49
CA LEU A 123 3.20 49.13 3.20
C LEU A 123 3.24 47.62 3.16
N PRO A 124 2.19 46.97 2.62
CA PRO A 124 2.18 45.54 2.47
C PRO A 124 3.18 45.08 1.39
N GLU A 125 4.05 44.17 1.75
CA GLU A 125 4.96 43.49 0.83
C GLU A 125 4.65 41.98 0.79
N THR A 126 4.85 41.37 -0.37
CA THR A 126 4.67 39.96 -0.57
C THR A 126 6.03 39.31 -0.80
N TYR A 127 6.31 38.26 -0.02
CA TYR A 127 7.45 37.40 -0.22
C TYR A 127 6.94 36.04 -0.76
N ALA A 128 7.41 35.68 -1.94
CA ALA A 128 7.08 34.39 -2.55
C ALA A 128 8.36 33.61 -2.83
N ARG A 129 8.38 32.32 -2.47
CA ARG A 129 9.50 31.43 -2.73
C ARG A 129 9.04 29.98 -2.92
N SER A 130 9.62 29.33 -3.92
CA SER A 130 9.51 27.87 -4.10
C SER A 130 10.72 27.17 -3.48
N ILE A 131 10.47 26.11 -2.74
CA ILE A 131 11.50 25.37 -2.01
C ILE A 131 11.42 23.89 -2.40
N ASP A 132 12.56 23.35 -2.84
CA ASP A 132 12.69 21.93 -3.14
C ASP A 132 12.82 21.11 -1.85
N TRP A 133 12.17 19.95 -1.85
CA TRP A 133 12.12 19.05 -0.70
C TRP A 133 12.85 17.75 -0.93
N ALA A 134 13.39 17.20 0.14
CA ALA A 134 13.89 15.85 0.15
C ALA A 134 12.77 14.83 -0.13
N ASN A 135 13.15 13.73 -0.78
CA ASN A 135 12.22 12.66 -1.12
C ASN A 135 11.58 12.04 0.12
N SER A 136 10.30 11.72 0.03
CA SER A 136 9.58 10.97 1.03
C SER A 136 10.04 9.52 1.08
N ALA A 137 10.05 8.92 2.26
CA ALA A 137 10.40 7.52 2.46
C ALA A 137 9.51 6.89 3.53
N GLY A 138 9.23 5.61 3.38
CA GLY A 138 8.40 4.89 4.34
C GLY A 138 8.31 3.41 4.03
N ASN A 139 7.33 2.76 4.64
CA ASN A 139 7.01 1.36 4.38
C ASN A 139 5.50 1.14 4.48
N LEU A 140 5.05 0.14 3.74
CA LEU A 140 3.70 -0.41 3.80
C LEU A 140 3.84 -1.87 4.22
N THR A 141 3.01 -2.34 5.13
CA THR A 141 2.90 -3.75 5.49
C THR A 141 1.58 -4.26 4.94
N GLU A 142 1.62 -5.33 4.19
CA GLU A 142 0.43 -5.96 3.61
C GLU A 142 0.39 -7.44 3.96
N THR A 143 -0.76 -7.87 4.46
CA THR A 143 -1.09 -9.28 4.70
C THR A 143 -2.36 -9.60 3.94
N MET A 144 -2.33 -10.66 3.15
CA MET A 144 -3.48 -11.09 2.36
C MET A 144 -3.86 -12.52 2.73
N PHE A 145 -5.15 -12.74 2.92
CA PHE A 145 -5.73 -14.06 3.11
C PHE A 145 -6.72 -14.35 1.97
N SER A 146 -6.62 -15.51 1.36
CA SER A 146 -7.47 -15.87 0.23
C SER A 146 -8.03 -17.28 0.38
N LEU A 147 -9.27 -17.45 -0.07
CA LEU A 147 -9.91 -18.75 -0.23
C LEU A 147 -10.20 -18.94 -1.73
N ASN A 148 -9.53 -19.90 -2.35
CA ASN A 148 -9.56 -20.10 -3.79
C ASN A 148 -10.19 -21.43 -4.16
N ALA A 149 -10.96 -21.43 -5.24
CA ALA A 149 -11.18 -22.62 -6.04
C ALA A 149 -9.89 -22.94 -6.81
N LEU A 150 -9.53 -24.21 -6.86
CA LEU A 150 -8.32 -24.72 -7.50
C LEU A 150 -8.69 -25.74 -8.58
N ALA A 151 -8.22 -25.52 -9.80
CA ALA A 151 -8.27 -26.49 -10.88
C ALA A 151 -6.84 -26.85 -11.30
N ARG A 152 -6.55 -28.16 -11.41
CA ARG A 152 -5.23 -28.71 -11.73
C ARG A 152 -5.30 -29.57 -12.99
N PHE A 153 -4.30 -29.46 -13.83
CA PHE A 153 -4.16 -30.22 -15.08
C PHE A 153 -2.80 -30.89 -15.09
N ARG A 154 -2.77 -32.21 -15.22
CA ARG A 154 -1.54 -32.97 -15.38
C ARG A 154 -1.06 -32.80 -16.82
N VAL A 155 0.15 -32.27 -17.00
CA VAL A 155 0.75 -32.02 -18.32
C VAL A 155 1.74 -33.14 -18.68
N ALA A 156 2.45 -33.67 -17.67
CA ALA A 156 3.34 -34.83 -17.76
C ALA A 156 3.30 -35.60 -16.43
N ASP A 157 3.97 -36.74 -16.35
CA ASP A 157 3.93 -37.59 -15.15
C ASP A 157 4.32 -36.88 -13.87
N ASN A 158 5.25 -35.92 -13.96
CA ASN A 158 5.77 -35.17 -12.83
C ASN A 158 5.51 -33.65 -12.94
N LEU A 159 4.75 -33.19 -13.95
CA LEU A 159 4.46 -31.78 -14.18
C LEU A 159 2.96 -31.50 -14.20
N SER A 160 2.51 -30.57 -13.40
CA SER A 160 1.13 -30.10 -13.40
C SER A 160 1.06 -28.59 -13.53
N LEU A 161 -0.01 -28.11 -14.16
CA LEU A 161 -0.42 -26.71 -14.18
C LEU A 161 -1.69 -26.56 -13.35
N SER A 162 -1.77 -25.49 -12.57
CA SER A 162 -2.95 -25.18 -11.78
C SER A 162 -3.40 -23.77 -12.04
N VAL A 163 -4.71 -23.56 -12.01
CA VAL A 163 -5.34 -22.24 -11.97
C VAL A 163 -6.14 -22.13 -10.70
N SER A 164 -6.02 -21.02 -10.01
CA SER A 164 -6.78 -20.79 -8.78
C SER A 164 -7.30 -19.35 -8.74
N ALA A 165 -8.52 -19.19 -8.25
CA ALA A 165 -9.16 -17.89 -8.13
C ALA A 165 -10.11 -17.87 -6.93
N GLY A 166 -10.26 -16.70 -6.32
CA GLY A 166 -11.20 -16.56 -5.21
C GLY A 166 -11.17 -15.18 -4.54
N PRO A 167 -12.01 -15.03 -3.51
CA PRO A 167 -12.01 -13.84 -2.68
C PRO A 167 -10.72 -13.73 -1.85
N SER A 168 -10.33 -12.49 -1.60
CA SER A 168 -9.16 -12.14 -0.77
C SER A 168 -9.52 -11.05 0.22
N LEU A 169 -8.92 -11.15 1.39
CA LEU A 169 -8.96 -10.15 2.43
C LEU A 169 -7.58 -9.50 2.51
N PHE A 170 -7.51 -8.20 2.32
CA PHE A 170 -6.29 -7.40 2.39
C PHE A 170 -6.29 -6.65 3.71
N HIS A 171 -5.26 -6.85 4.48
CA HIS A 171 -4.98 -6.05 5.68
C HIS A 171 -3.69 -5.29 5.47
N PHE A 172 -3.74 -3.97 5.60
CA PHE A 172 -2.59 -3.13 5.31
C PHE A 172 -2.52 -1.91 6.21
N GLU A 173 -1.29 -1.54 6.55
CA GLU A 173 -0.92 -0.39 7.35
C GLU A 173 0.46 0.12 6.93
N GLY A 174 0.76 1.37 7.22
CA GLY A 174 2.06 1.91 6.86
C GLY A 174 2.45 3.14 7.63
N LYS A 175 3.71 3.50 7.43
CA LYS A 175 4.30 4.74 7.93
C LYS A 175 5.12 5.38 6.83
N ALA A 176 5.07 6.70 6.75
CA ALA A 176 5.87 7.45 5.81
C ALA A 176 6.39 8.73 6.44
N GLY A 177 7.66 9.02 6.21
CA GLY A 177 8.29 10.25 6.64
C GLY A 177 8.46 11.22 5.48
N HIS A 178 8.21 12.47 5.72
CA HIS A 178 8.53 13.57 4.82
C HIS A 178 9.11 14.72 5.61
N ILE A 179 9.70 15.66 4.89
CA ILE A 179 10.25 16.88 5.49
C ILE A 179 9.22 17.98 5.36
N GLY A 180 8.94 18.68 6.44
CA GLY A 180 8.10 19.85 6.51
C GLY A 180 8.83 21.05 7.09
N TYR A 181 8.21 22.21 7.08
CA TYR A 181 8.70 23.41 7.75
C TYR A 181 8.00 23.63 9.07
N THR A 182 8.78 24.09 10.06
CA THR A 182 8.25 24.35 11.40
C THR A 182 7.85 25.78 11.64
N TYR A 183 8.66 26.68 11.10
CA TYR A 183 8.46 28.11 11.29
C TYR A 183 9.22 28.87 10.22
N PHE A 184 8.76 30.07 9.94
CA PHE A 184 9.45 31.02 9.10
C PHE A 184 9.77 32.23 9.95
N ASN A 185 11.04 32.63 9.99
CA ASN A 185 11.47 33.88 10.57
C ASN A 185 11.94 34.77 9.44
N LEU A 186 11.32 35.92 9.27
CA LEU A 186 11.79 36.94 8.37
C LEU A 186 12.78 37.80 9.15
N ALA A 187 14.06 37.68 8.82
CA ALA A 187 15.12 38.47 9.39
C ALA A 187 15.59 39.53 8.38
N LEU A 188 15.77 40.78 8.83
CA LEU A 188 16.39 41.81 8.00
C LEU A 188 17.91 41.67 8.12
N VAL A 189 18.54 41.16 7.08
CA VAL A 189 19.99 41.02 7.00
C VAL A 189 20.52 41.91 5.88
N ASN A 190 21.39 42.87 6.21
CA ASN A 190 21.94 43.83 5.24
C ASN A 190 20.87 44.59 4.41
N ASN A 191 19.82 45.03 5.05
CA ASN A 191 18.65 45.68 4.41
C ASN A 191 17.88 44.82 3.38
N VAL A 192 18.09 43.48 3.40
CA VAL A 192 17.32 42.52 2.62
C VAL A 192 16.59 41.57 3.57
N TYR A 193 15.32 41.34 3.31
CA TYR A 193 14.58 40.33 4.08
C TYR A 193 15.04 38.92 3.67
N GLU A 194 15.59 38.21 4.64
CA GLU A 194 15.94 36.81 4.48
C GLU A 194 14.96 35.96 5.24
N LEU A 195 14.39 34.95 4.53
CA LEU A 195 13.58 33.92 5.15
C LEU A 195 14.50 32.91 5.82
N THR A 196 14.48 32.87 7.13
CA THR A 196 15.12 31.84 7.91
C THR A 196 14.05 30.86 8.46
N GLY A 197 14.26 29.58 8.35
CA GLY A 197 13.30 28.60 8.86
C GLY A 197 14.00 27.28 9.22
N GLY A 198 13.35 26.51 10.07
CA GLY A 198 13.77 25.16 10.41
C GLY A 198 13.00 24.15 9.56
N THR A 199 13.72 23.12 9.07
CA THR A 199 13.08 21.94 8.51
C THR A 199 12.96 20.87 9.58
N TYR A 200 11.87 20.12 9.57
CA TYR A 200 11.66 18.98 10.44
C TYR A 200 11.20 17.77 9.65
N ARG A 201 11.45 16.60 10.19
CA ARG A 201 10.93 15.36 9.64
C ARG A 201 9.65 15.01 10.37
N MET A 202 8.55 14.97 9.63
CA MET A 202 7.29 14.47 10.12
C MET A 202 7.10 13.01 9.67
N VAL A 203 6.68 12.16 10.58
CA VAL A 203 6.30 10.78 10.27
C VAL A 203 4.80 10.64 10.46
N VAL A 204 4.13 10.26 9.39
CA VAL A 204 2.71 9.97 9.39
C VAL A 204 2.48 8.46 9.33
N ALA A 205 1.50 7.96 10.08
CA ALA A 205 0.98 6.62 9.96
C ALA A 205 -0.35 6.64 9.21
N PHE A 206 -0.66 5.54 8.54
CA PHE A 206 -1.94 5.30 7.88
C PHE A 206 -2.38 3.85 8.06
N GLY A 207 -3.66 3.64 8.33
CA GLY A 207 -4.21 2.32 8.71
C GLY A 207 -4.14 2.06 10.21
N PRO A 208 -4.39 0.82 10.66
CA PRO A 208 -4.66 -0.37 9.84
C PRO A 208 -5.99 -0.30 9.12
N GLN A 209 -6.06 -0.88 7.93
CA GLN A 209 -7.29 -1.02 7.18
C GLN A 209 -7.43 -2.41 6.54
N THR A 210 -8.68 -2.87 6.45
CA THR A 210 -9.01 -4.14 5.84
C THR A 210 -9.94 -3.91 4.65
N LYS A 211 -9.68 -4.55 3.50
CA LYS A 211 -10.48 -4.49 2.28
C LYS A 211 -10.70 -5.87 1.71
N TYR A 212 -11.87 -6.05 1.12
CA TYR A 212 -12.17 -7.24 0.33
C TYR A 212 -11.75 -7.02 -1.11
N GLY A 213 -11.27 -8.08 -1.72
CA GLY A 213 -10.88 -8.11 -3.11
C GLY A 213 -10.95 -9.52 -3.67
N MET A 214 -10.19 -9.76 -4.72
CA MET A 214 -10.11 -11.05 -5.40
C MET A 214 -8.69 -11.31 -5.85
N ASN A 215 -8.39 -12.57 -6.12
CA ASN A 215 -7.14 -12.98 -6.73
C ASN A 215 -7.37 -13.99 -7.84
N LEU A 216 -6.38 -14.07 -8.74
CA LEU A 216 -6.28 -15.05 -9.82
C LEU A 216 -4.81 -15.46 -9.92
N GLY A 217 -4.55 -16.76 -9.86
CA GLY A 217 -3.20 -17.33 -9.93
C GLY A 217 -3.11 -18.47 -10.93
N ILE A 218 -1.93 -18.59 -11.51
CA ILE A 218 -1.50 -19.75 -12.29
C ILE A 218 -0.23 -20.31 -11.66
N GLU A 219 -0.11 -21.62 -11.59
CA GLU A 219 0.99 -22.31 -10.95
C GLU A 219 1.48 -23.43 -11.86
N ALA A 220 2.79 -23.55 -12.02
CA ALA A 220 3.45 -24.70 -12.59
C ALA A 220 4.16 -25.47 -11.45
N ALA A 221 3.86 -26.74 -11.31
CA ALA A 221 4.33 -27.55 -10.20
C ALA A 221 5.02 -28.82 -10.71
N TYR A 222 6.24 -29.05 -10.23
CA TYR A 222 7.08 -30.20 -10.57
C TYR A 222 7.27 -31.10 -9.36
N GLU A 223 6.86 -32.36 -9.47
CA GLU A 223 7.05 -33.39 -8.44
C GLU A 223 8.51 -33.84 -8.47
N ALA A 224 9.33 -33.29 -7.57
CA ALA A 224 10.74 -33.59 -7.48
C ALA A 224 11.00 -34.95 -6.76
N PHE A 225 10.18 -35.27 -5.75
CA PHE A 225 10.20 -36.49 -4.98
C PHE A 225 8.77 -36.89 -4.61
N ARG A 226 8.55 -38.15 -4.22
CA ARG A 226 7.22 -38.74 -3.94
C ARG A 226 6.27 -37.89 -3.09
N HIS A 227 6.76 -37.00 -2.24
CA HIS A 227 5.94 -36.17 -1.37
C HIS A 227 6.37 -34.72 -1.39
N VAL A 228 7.24 -34.31 -2.34
CA VAL A 228 7.80 -32.95 -2.42
C VAL A 228 7.64 -32.42 -3.82
N ILE A 229 6.96 -31.29 -3.92
CA ILE A 229 6.67 -30.60 -5.16
C ILE A 229 7.34 -29.22 -5.10
N LEU A 230 8.01 -28.83 -6.17
CA LEU A 230 8.49 -27.47 -6.41
C LEU A 230 7.47 -26.75 -7.29
N ALA A 231 7.05 -25.56 -6.88
CA ALA A 231 6.02 -24.81 -7.58
C ALA A 231 6.47 -23.39 -7.90
N LEU A 232 6.19 -22.96 -9.13
CA LEU A 232 6.27 -21.58 -9.57
C LEU A 232 4.86 -21.02 -9.68
N ASP A 233 4.56 -19.93 -8.96
CA ASP A 233 3.25 -19.30 -8.94
C ASP A 233 3.34 -17.85 -9.45
N LEU A 234 2.43 -17.50 -10.35
CA LEU A 234 2.20 -16.13 -10.78
C LEU A 234 0.77 -15.74 -10.43
N ARG A 235 0.60 -14.66 -9.65
CA ARG A 235 -0.70 -14.30 -9.12
C ARG A 235 -0.93 -12.80 -9.20
N TRP A 236 -2.12 -12.44 -9.63
CA TRP A 236 -2.66 -11.10 -9.54
C TRP A 236 -3.60 -11.00 -8.34
N PHE A 237 -3.48 -9.92 -7.58
CA PHE A 237 -4.37 -9.53 -6.50
C PHE A 237 -4.98 -8.19 -6.82
N GLY A 238 -6.30 -8.07 -6.67
CA GLY A 238 -7.04 -6.85 -6.95
C GLY A 238 -8.03 -6.50 -5.84
N ALA A 239 -7.96 -5.25 -5.38
CA ALA A 239 -8.93 -4.69 -4.45
C ALA A 239 -9.25 -3.24 -4.80
N ALA A 240 -10.36 -2.73 -4.27
CA ALA A 240 -10.71 -1.32 -4.42
C ALA A 240 -9.73 -0.43 -3.65
N LYS A 241 -9.45 0.75 -4.20
CA LYS A 241 -8.67 1.78 -3.50
C LYS A 241 -9.32 2.13 -2.16
N ALA A 242 -8.48 2.40 -1.18
CA ALA A 242 -8.89 2.78 0.17
C ALA A 242 -8.40 4.20 0.49
N ALA A 243 -9.31 5.07 0.91
CA ALA A 243 -8.93 6.33 1.53
C ALA A 243 -8.59 6.05 2.99
N MET A 244 -7.36 6.33 3.38
CA MET A 244 -6.82 6.09 4.72
C MET A 244 -6.53 7.42 5.40
N PRO A 245 -7.10 7.68 6.58
CA PRO A 245 -6.75 8.87 7.33
C PRO A 245 -5.27 8.81 7.72
N LEU A 246 -4.63 9.97 7.72
CA LEU A 246 -3.25 10.15 8.13
C LEU A 246 -3.21 10.64 9.57
N HIS A 247 -2.29 10.10 10.35
CA HIS A 247 -2.03 10.50 11.73
C HIS A 247 -0.55 10.77 11.93
N ILE A 248 -0.21 11.85 12.60
CA ILE A 248 1.18 12.13 12.98
C ILE A 248 1.57 11.18 14.12
N VAL A 249 2.65 10.43 13.94
CA VAL A 249 3.16 9.50 14.95
C VAL A 249 4.49 9.93 15.53
N GLU A 250 5.20 10.82 14.83
CA GLU A 250 6.49 11.35 15.27
C GLU A 250 6.66 12.75 14.68
N ASP A 251 6.87 13.73 15.55
CA ASP A 251 7.22 15.09 15.21
C ASP A 251 8.35 15.56 16.15
N PRO A 252 9.54 15.86 15.63
CA PRO A 252 10.69 16.22 16.46
C PRO A 252 10.61 17.63 17.09
N ILE A 253 9.57 18.40 16.82
CA ILE A 253 9.49 19.82 17.27
C ILE A 253 8.52 20.02 18.42
N ILE A 254 8.23 19.05 19.16
CA ILE A 254 7.11 19.05 20.09
C ILE A 254 7.31 20.01 21.25
N THR A 255 6.82 21.22 21.08
CA THR A 255 6.30 22.04 22.18
C THR A 255 4.77 22.08 22.20
N VAL A 256 4.11 21.51 21.19
CA VAL A 256 2.66 21.51 21.00
C VAL A 256 2.16 20.05 20.92
N PRO A 257 1.06 19.68 21.59
CA PRO A 257 0.48 18.34 21.48
C PRO A 257 0.15 17.96 20.02
N ILE A 258 0.43 16.70 19.65
CA ILE A 258 0.26 16.19 18.27
C ILE A 258 -1.17 16.39 17.75
N ASP A 259 -2.17 16.18 18.58
CA ASP A 259 -3.58 16.39 18.23
C ASP A 259 -3.91 17.84 17.83
N GLN A 260 -3.24 18.81 18.43
CA GLN A 260 -3.38 20.22 18.03
C GLN A 260 -2.66 20.50 16.71
N ILE A 261 -1.52 19.85 16.46
CA ILE A 261 -0.80 19.97 15.19
C ILE A 261 -1.65 19.37 14.06
N GLU A 262 -2.22 18.20 14.24
CA GLU A 262 -3.09 17.54 13.25
C GLU A 262 -4.28 18.42 12.84
N GLN A 263 -4.90 19.08 13.81
CA GLN A 263 -6.02 19.99 13.56
C GLN A 263 -5.59 21.24 12.76
N THR A 264 -4.36 21.69 12.96
CA THR A 264 -3.83 22.90 12.29
C THR A 264 -3.34 22.61 10.88
N ILE A 265 -2.73 21.44 10.66
CA ILE A 265 -2.09 21.09 9.38
C ILE A 265 -3.10 20.60 8.33
N GLY A 266 -4.30 20.20 8.73
CA GLY A 266 -5.32 19.73 7.80
C GLY A 266 -4.86 18.51 7.00
N LEU A 267 -4.25 17.51 7.68
CA LEU A 267 -3.84 16.27 7.06
C LEU A 267 -5.02 15.62 6.33
N GLY A 268 -4.87 15.46 5.03
CA GLY A 268 -5.84 14.79 4.18
C GLY A 268 -5.84 13.28 4.38
N SER A 269 -6.43 12.56 3.44
CA SER A 269 -6.39 11.09 3.39
C SER A 269 -5.49 10.62 2.27
N LEU A 270 -4.78 9.52 2.50
CA LEU A 270 -3.98 8.85 1.49
C LEU A 270 -4.84 7.80 0.76
N ASN A 271 -4.94 7.90 -0.57
CA ASN A 271 -5.61 6.90 -1.38
C ASN A 271 -4.65 5.75 -1.72
N VAL A 272 -4.78 4.63 -1.01
CA VAL A 272 -3.94 3.44 -1.21
C VAL A 272 -4.61 2.47 -2.18
N ASN A 273 -3.86 2.00 -3.17
CA ASN A 273 -4.24 0.88 -4.03
C ASN A 273 -3.49 -0.38 -3.58
N PRO A 274 -4.14 -1.34 -2.90
CA PRO A 274 -3.49 -2.54 -2.39
C PRO A 274 -3.32 -3.64 -3.46
N SER A 275 -3.67 -3.36 -4.71
CA SER A 275 -3.52 -4.34 -5.79
C SER A 275 -2.05 -4.56 -6.12
N CYS A 276 -1.70 -5.83 -6.46
CA CYS A 276 -0.33 -6.19 -6.82
C CYS A 276 -0.27 -7.37 -7.78
N ILE A 277 0.90 -7.57 -8.39
CA ILE A 277 1.28 -8.81 -9.06
C ILE A 277 2.38 -9.47 -8.22
N ARG A 278 2.29 -10.78 -8.08
CA ARG A 278 3.24 -11.60 -7.33
C ARG A 278 3.75 -12.75 -8.18
N ALA A 279 5.06 -12.95 -8.19
CA ALA A 279 5.70 -14.17 -8.66
C ALA A 279 6.31 -14.90 -7.47
N GLY A 280 6.12 -16.22 -7.34
CA GLY A 280 6.56 -17.00 -6.19
C GLY A 280 7.23 -18.31 -6.58
N LEU A 281 8.16 -18.74 -5.72
CA LEU A 281 8.73 -20.07 -5.71
C LEU A 281 8.36 -20.74 -4.39
N ALA A 282 7.75 -21.90 -4.44
CA ALA A 282 7.28 -22.60 -3.25
C ALA A 282 7.71 -24.07 -3.24
N ILE A 283 7.84 -24.60 -2.04
CA ILE A 283 7.96 -26.02 -1.76
C ILE A 283 6.65 -26.49 -1.15
N ARG A 284 6.12 -27.61 -1.65
CA ARG A 284 4.86 -28.19 -1.22
C ARG A 284 5.06 -29.64 -0.80
N PHE A 285 4.47 -30.00 0.32
CA PHE A 285 4.43 -31.33 0.87
C PHE A 285 3.05 -31.95 0.67
N VAL A 286 3.02 -33.22 0.31
CA VAL A 286 1.81 -33.95 0.00
C VAL A 286 1.60 -35.06 1.03
N PHE A 287 0.36 -35.20 1.53
CA PHE A 287 -0.05 -36.13 2.55
C PHE A 287 -1.21 -37.00 2.08
#